data_3ba48fa3966360e6b6e19ba5b5befb3a
#
_entry.id   3ba48fa3966360e6b6e19ba5b5befb3a
#
_cell.length_a   1.000
_cell.length_b   1.000
_cell.length_c   1.000
_cell.angle_alpha   90.00
_cell.angle_beta   90.00
_cell.angle_gamma   90.00
#
_symmetry.space_group_name_H-M   'P 1'
#
loop_
_entity.id
_entity.type
_entity.pdbx_description
1 polymer ?
#
loop_
_entity_poly.entity_id
_entity_poly.type
_entity_poly.pdbx_seq_one_letter_code
_entity_poly.pdbx_strand_id
1 'polypeptide(L)' 'MIREPTDIASEVRTLLDALANSTDLAAFQTLLGLSQYVGECLGISARTLAEVQSWRSVAGLAGTTKQAAWSRWHH' A
#
# COMPACT_ATOMS: atom_id res chain seq x y z
N MET A 1 -3.80 3.71 21.73
CA MET A 1 -4.12 2.28 21.48
C MET A 1 -3.54 1.86 20.14
N ILE A 2 -2.83 0.76 20.11
CA ILE A 2 -2.26 0.24 18.86
C ILE A 2 -3.34 -0.57 18.14
N ARG A 3 -3.58 -0.24 16.87
CA ARG A 3 -4.57 -0.92 16.05
C ARG A 3 -3.87 -1.97 15.18
N GLU A 4 -4.51 -3.12 15.06
CA GLU A 4 -4.00 -4.17 14.19
C GLU A 4 -4.10 -3.76 12.72
N PRO A 5 -3.13 -4.16 11.86
CA PRO A 5 -3.19 -3.83 10.44
C PRO A 5 -4.48 -4.28 9.76
N THR A 6 -5.05 -5.41 10.18
CA THR A 6 -6.31 -5.91 9.62
C THR A 6 -7.49 -5.00 9.95
N ASP A 7 -7.49 -4.39 11.14
CA ASP A 7 -8.54 -3.45 11.54
C ASP A 7 -8.44 -2.16 10.74
N ILE A 8 -7.21 -1.67 10.55
CA ILE A 8 -6.96 -0.49 9.73
C ILE A 8 -7.39 -0.76 8.28
N ALA A 9 -7.03 -1.91 7.73
CA ALA A 9 -7.41 -2.28 6.37
C ALA A 9 -8.92 -2.34 6.19
N SER A 10 -9.63 -2.90 7.17
CA SER A 10 -11.09 -2.99 7.15
C SER A 10 -11.74 -1.60 7.09
N GLU A 11 -11.23 -0.67 7.89
CA GLU A 11 -11.70 0.71 7.92
C GLU A 11 -11.44 1.41 6.58
N VAL A 12 -10.25 1.24 6.03
CA VAL A 12 -9.90 1.81 4.72
C VAL A 12 -10.81 1.26 3.64
N ARG A 13 -11.08 -0.05 3.63
CA ARG A 13 -11.97 -0.67 2.65
C ARG A 13 -13.38 -0.10 2.72
N THR A 14 -13.90 0.12 3.92
CA THR A 14 -15.22 0.72 4.11
C THR A 14 -15.28 2.11 3.48
N LEU A 15 -14.26 2.92 3.69
CA LEU A 15 -14.18 4.27 3.14
C LEU A 15 -14.03 4.25 1.61
N LEU A 16 -13.21 3.34 1.10
CA LEU A 16 -13.03 3.19 -0.35
C LEU A 16 -14.31 2.70 -1.02
N ASP A 17 -15.07 1.81 -0.38
CA ASP A 17 -16.35 1.35 -0.90
C ASP A 17 -17.33 2.49 -1.03
N ALA A 18 -17.34 3.43 -0.08
CA ALA A 18 -18.20 4.62 -0.16
C ALA A 18 -17.85 5.46 -1.38
N LEU A 19 -16.57 5.63 -1.68
CA LEU A 19 -16.14 6.35 -2.88
C LEU A 19 -16.50 5.58 -4.15
N ALA A 20 -16.30 4.25 -4.12
CA ALA A 20 -16.55 3.40 -5.30
C ALA A 20 -18.03 3.39 -5.69
N ASN A 21 -18.93 3.51 -4.72
CA ASN A 21 -20.37 3.48 -4.96
C ASN A 21 -20.97 4.87 -5.22
N SER A 22 -20.14 5.92 -5.18
CA SER A 22 -20.59 7.27 -5.47
C SER A 22 -20.72 7.51 -6.97
N THR A 23 -21.72 8.28 -7.37
CA THR A 23 -21.90 8.71 -8.76
C THR A 23 -21.25 10.06 -9.04
N ASP A 24 -20.57 10.64 -8.04
CA ASP A 24 -19.87 11.91 -8.19
C ASP A 24 -18.53 11.69 -8.90
N LEU A 25 -18.27 12.49 -9.93
CA LEU A 25 -17.00 12.44 -10.66
C LEU A 25 -15.81 12.70 -9.75
N ALA A 26 -15.99 13.55 -8.74
CA ALA A 26 -14.93 13.83 -7.76
C ALA A 26 -14.52 12.58 -6.98
N ALA A 27 -15.46 11.66 -6.75
CA ALA A 27 -15.13 10.40 -6.06
C ALA A 27 -14.17 9.55 -6.90
N PHE A 28 -14.39 9.48 -8.20
CA PHE A 28 -13.49 8.76 -9.11
C PHE A 28 -12.11 9.40 -9.15
N GLN A 29 -12.04 10.72 -9.24
CA GLN A 29 -10.77 11.45 -9.22
C GLN A 29 -10.03 11.21 -7.89
N THR A 30 -10.77 11.20 -6.79
CA THR A 30 -10.21 10.90 -5.46
C THR A 30 -9.61 9.50 -5.41
N LEU A 31 -10.32 8.51 -5.97
CA LEU A 31 -9.81 7.14 -6.03
C LEU A 31 -8.51 7.04 -6.84
N LEU A 32 -8.43 7.77 -7.95
CA LEU A 32 -7.19 7.81 -8.74
C LEU A 32 -6.01 8.33 -7.91
N GLY A 33 -6.22 9.42 -7.18
CA GLY A 33 -5.19 9.98 -6.30
C GLY A 33 -4.80 9.04 -5.18
N LEU A 34 -5.79 8.39 -4.56
CA LEU A 34 -5.55 7.41 -3.49
C LEU A 34 -4.78 6.20 -4.00
N SER A 35 -5.05 5.75 -5.23
CA SER A 35 -4.33 4.64 -5.84
C SER A 35 -2.83 4.95 -5.93
N GLN A 36 -2.47 6.16 -6.34
CA GLN A 36 -1.08 6.58 -6.39
C GLN A 36 -0.47 6.67 -4.99
N TYR A 37 -1.22 7.24 -4.05
CA TYR A 37 -0.74 7.41 -2.69
C TYR A 37 -0.49 6.06 -1.99
N VAL A 38 -1.35 5.08 -2.21
CA VAL A 38 -1.15 3.73 -1.68
C VAL A 38 0.16 3.13 -2.22
N GLY A 39 0.45 3.38 -3.50
CA GLY A 39 1.72 2.94 -4.09
C GLY A 39 2.93 3.58 -3.41
N GLU A 40 2.84 4.86 -3.08
CA GLU A 40 3.90 5.55 -2.33
C GLU A 40 4.06 4.98 -0.93
N CYS A 41 2.95 4.72 -0.24
CA CYS A 41 2.97 4.09 1.08
C CYS A 41 3.61 2.71 1.04
N LEU A 42 3.31 1.93 -0.01
CA LEU A 42 3.89 0.61 -0.20
C LEU A 42 5.41 0.69 -0.34
N GLY A 43 5.91 1.69 -1.08
CA GLY A 43 7.34 1.92 -1.22
C GLY A 43 8.01 2.27 0.10
N ILE A 44 7.38 3.16 0.88
CA ILE A 44 7.88 3.54 2.21
C ILE A 44 7.93 2.31 3.12
N SER A 45 6.87 1.52 3.13
CA SER A 45 6.79 0.31 3.95
C SER A 45 7.86 -0.71 3.55
N ALA A 46 8.07 -0.91 2.26
CA ALA A 46 9.08 -1.83 1.75
C ALA A 46 10.49 -1.42 2.20
N ARG A 47 10.82 -0.14 2.08
CA ARG A 47 12.13 0.37 2.51
C ARG A 47 12.32 0.25 4.03
N THR A 48 11.29 0.58 4.79
CA THR A 48 11.31 0.48 6.25
C THR A 48 11.54 -0.97 6.67
N LEU A 49 10.81 -1.90 6.06
CA LEU A 49 10.93 -3.33 6.36
C LEU A 49 12.30 -3.87 5.97
N ALA A 50 12.82 -3.42 4.82
CA ALA A 50 14.14 -3.85 4.34
C ALA A 50 15.26 -3.42 5.28
N GLU A 51 15.15 -2.27 5.95
CA GLU A 51 16.12 -1.81 6.94
C GLU A 51 16.17 -2.73 8.16
N VAL A 52 15.01 -3.22 8.60
CA VAL A 52 14.90 -4.07 9.78
C VAL A 52 15.17 -5.54 9.44
N GLN A 53 14.71 -5.97 8.30
CA GLN A 53 14.81 -7.36 7.85
C GLN A 53 15.81 -7.49 6.70
N SER A 54 15.32 -7.47 5.46
CA SER A 54 16.15 -7.53 4.25
C SER A 54 15.23 -7.36 3.04
N TRP A 55 15.84 -7.03 1.90
CA TRP A 55 15.10 -7.03 0.64
C TRP A 55 14.61 -8.42 0.24
N ARG A 56 15.29 -9.47 0.70
CA ARG A 56 14.85 -10.85 0.49
C ARG A 56 13.52 -11.10 1.21
N SER A 57 13.38 -10.61 2.44
CA SER A 57 12.13 -10.73 3.19
C SER A 57 11.00 -9.98 2.52
N VAL A 58 11.27 -8.75 2.06
CA VAL A 58 10.28 -7.95 1.31
C VAL A 58 9.84 -8.70 0.06
N ALA A 59 10.80 -9.24 -0.70
CA ALA A 59 10.53 -9.98 -1.92
C ALA A 59 9.65 -11.22 -1.65
N GLY A 60 9.94 -11.95 -0.58
CA GLY A 60 9.14 -13.11 -0.20
C GLY A 60 7.70 -12.77 0.09
N LEU A 61 7.47 -11.69 0.83
CA LEU A 61 6.12 -11.23 1.16
C LEU A 61 5.37 -10.72 -0.07
N ALA A 62 6.08 -10.08 -0.99
CA ALA A 62 5.48 -9.51 -2.20
C ALA A 62 5.35 -10.54 -3.34
N GLY A 63 5.87 -11.75 -3.15
CA GLY A 63 5.80 -12.79 -4.18
C GLY A 63 6.68 -12.51 -5.40
N THR A 64 7.83 -11.87 -5.19
CA THR A 64 8.75 -11.50 -6.27
C THR A 64 10.20 -11.85 -5.89
N THR A 65 11.14 -11.56 -6.77
CA THR A 65 12.57 -11.77 -6.50
C THR A 65 13.15 -10.59 -5.72
N LYS A 66 14.26 -10.84 -5.01
CA LYS A 66 14.98 -9.80 -4.28
C LYS A 66 15.31 -8.61 -5.18
N GLN A 67 15.84 -8.89 -6.38
CA GLN A 67 16.25 -7.84 -7.30
C GLN A 67 15.07 -7.03 -7.80
N ALA A 68 13.96 -7.67 -8.11
CA ALA A 68 12.74 -6.99 -8.55
C ALA A 68 12.18 -6.10 -7.45
N ALA A 69 12.14 -6.58 -6.21
CA ALA A 69 11.69 -5.80 -5.06
C ALA A 69 12.60 -4.59 -4.84
N TRP A 70 13.91 -4.80 -4.85
CA TRP A 70 14.88 -3.73 -4.68
C TRP A 70 14.73 -2.67 -5.78
N SER A 71 14.69 -3.11 -7.05
CA SER A 71 14.51 -2.21 -8.19
C SER A 71 13.27 -1.34 -8.06
N ARG A 72 12.18 -1.93 -7.58
CA ARG A 72 10.90 -1.25 -7.51
C ARG A 72 10.82 -0.24 -6.37
N TRP A 73 11.38 -0.60 -5.20
CA TRP A 73 11.10 0.15 -3.98
C TRP A 73 12.29 0.80 -3.29
N HIS A 74 13.52 0.59 -3.74
CA HIS A 74 14.72 1.05 -3.02
C HIS A 74 14.88 2.58 -2.99
N HIS A 75 14.25 3.31 -3.85
CA HIS A 75 14.40 4.77 -3.94
C HIS A 75 13.23 5.56 -3.34
#